data_27b9d5f65cb2399f624af71395538c3b
#
_entry.id   27b9d5f65cb2399f624af71395538c3b
#
_cell.length_a   1.000
_cell.length_b   1.000
_cell.length_c   1.000
_cell.angle_alpha   90.00
_cell.angle_beta   90.00
_cell.angle_gamma   90.00
#
_symmetry.space_group_name_H-M   'P 1'
#
loop_
_entity.id
_entity.type
_entity.pdbx_description
1 polymer ?
#
loop_
_entity_poly.entity_id
_entity_poly.type
_entity_poly.pdbx_seq_one_letter_code
_entity_poly.pdbx_strand_id
1 'polypeptide(L)'
;MADCSSIQRSLAWCQGKPELPGVKRRVYYISKYDILQWPVLQHDANGRLQSAAYSGDFVLRADAKWKFIDIIADKSQLTSEAQGEYPSQTQLNKLVAVHPGVDDEASAAAAYLNNNDNVFLVEDMRGAVRVVGSDKWPTKTTVAQDLGQGATGSTSTTINVEATDECPAPFYAGTIDTDEGAINPEGNPNQNSGGNTGGGNSSGGSSSGSTPSYNNIVLINGVSYSVSGNLGTITGPITSIKITGSHMNNISVVYDSNNIEDHVNPTNNGTVATWTGNVTAPNEISVHRGTDANGSTIERWFKFTVGSGIVPGPSGNDQPSSGDDDNGGSYLDKD
;
A
#
# COMPACT_ATOMS: atom_id res chain seq x y z
N MET A 1 -6.18 32.45 -10.10
CA MET A 1 -6.97 32.01 -8.94
C MET A 1 -7.18 30.52 -9.09
N ALA A 2 -6.93 29.75 -8.03
CA ALA A 2 -7.25 28.34 -8.05
C ALA A 2 -8.76 28.15 -8.25
N ASP A 3 -9.17 27.28 -9.16
CA ASP A 3 -10.57 26.93 -9.35
C ASP A 3 -11.03 26.08 -8.16
N CYS A 4 -11.75 26.69 -7.22
CA CYS A 4 -12.29 26.03 -6.05
C CYS A 4 -13.71 25.48 -6.30
N SER A 5 -13.91 24.79 -7.42
CA SER A 5 -15.17 24.12 -7.70
C SER A 5 -15.57 23.16 -6.58
N SER A 6 -16.86 22.99 -6.35
CA SER A 6 -17.36 22.08 -5.32
C SER A 6 -17.08 20.63 -5.67
N ILE A 7 -16.54 19.85 -4.71
CA ILE A 7 -16.39 18.39 -4.80
C ILE A 7 -17.45 17.64 -3.98
N GLN A 8 -18.55 18.31 -3.65
CA GLN A 8 -19.64 17.69 -2.90
C GLN A 8 -20.19 16.46 -3.63
N ARG A 9 -20.43 15.40 -2.87
CA ARG A 9 -20.99 14.15 -3.39
C ARG A 9 -22.31 13.85 -2.71
N SER A 10 -23.26 13.30 -3.47
CA SER A 10 -24.47 12.76 -2.89
C SER A 10 -24.19 11.43 -2.20
N LEU A 11 -24.65 11.28 -0.97
CA LEU A 11 -24.59 10.03 -0.21
C LEU A 11 -25.97 9.37 -0.29
N ALA A 12 -26.13 8.44 -1.24
CA ALA A 12 -27.36 7.68 -1.40
C ALA A 12 -27.33 6.41 -0.56
N TRP A 13 -28.45 6.08 0.07
CA TRP A 13 -28.65 4.85 0.80
C TRP A 13 -29.88 4.11 0.28
N CYS A 14 -29.74 2.80 0.08
CA CYS A 14 -30.87 1.96 -0.33
C CYS A 14 -31.58 1.40 0.90
N GLN A 15 -32.86 1.73 1.03
CA GLN A 15 -33.70 1.20 2.09
C GLN A 15 -33.77 -0.34 2.00
N GLY A 16 -33.62 -1.01 3.14
CA GLY A 16 -33.61 -2.48 3.21
C GLY A 16 -32.23 -3.14 3.04
N LYS A 17 -31.18 -2.36 2.69
CA LYS A 17 -29.80 -2.87 2.72
C LYS A 17 -29.27 -2.80 4.15
N PRO A 18 -28.90 -3.92 4.79
CA PRO A 18 -28.29 -3.90 6.12
C PRO A 18 -26.87 -3.34 6.05
N GLU A 19 -26.55 -2.43 6.95
CA GLU A 19 -25.18 -2.02 7.22
C GLU A 19 -24.69 -2.80 8.45
N LEU A 20 -23.61 -3.58 8.26
CA LEU A 20 -23.12 -4.49 9.30
C LEU A 20 -22.20 -3.73 10.26
N PRO A 21 -22.59 -3.54 11.53
CA PRO A 21 -21.75 -2.86 12.52
C PRO A 21 -20.64 -3.79 13.04
N GLY A 22 -19.56 -3.17 13.55
CA GLY A 22 -18.51 -3.85 14.29
C GLY A 22 -17.25 -4.14 13.47
N VAL A 23 -16.30 -4.75 14.14
CA VAL A 23 -15.00 -5.14 13.62
C VAL A 23 -14.86 -6.65 13.66
N LYS A 24 -14.06 -7.24 12.76
CA LYS A 24 -13.74 -8.67 12.78
C LYS A 24 -12.83 -9.01 13.97
N ARG A 25 -12.62 -10.32 14.20
CA ARG A 25 -11.93 -10.86 15.37
C ARG A 25 -10.40 -10.69 15.36
N ARG A 26 -9.84 -10.04 14.36
CA ARG A 26 -8.39 -9.88 14.20
C ARG A 26 -8.05 -8.47 13.78
N VAL A 27 -7.00 -7.92 14.40
CA VAL A 27 -6.40 -6.64 14.06
C VAL A 27 -4.95 -6.91 13.69
N TYR A 28 -4.46 -6.28 12.63
CA TYR A 28 -3.05 -6.38 12.25
C TYR A 28 -2.33 -5.09 12.69
N TYR A 29 -1.05 -5.22 13.03
CA TYR A 29 -0.24 -4.07 13.39
C TYR A 29 1.20 -4.23 12.92
N ILE A 30 1.87 -3.11 12.74
CA ILE A 30 3.29 -3.04 12.41
C ILE A 30 3.89 -1.78 12.99
N SER A 31 5.19 -1.79 13.27
CA SER A 31 5.93 -0.58 13.60
C SER A 31 5.97 0.36 12.40
N LYS A 32 5.69 1.64 12.63
CA LYS A 32 5.81 2.68 11.61
C LYS A 32 7.22 2.75 11.01
N TYR A 33 8.25 2.41 11.79
CA TYR A 33 9.65 2.35 11.34
C TYR A 33 9.96 1.22 10.35
N ASP A 34 9.10 0.21 10.29
CA ASP A 34 9.23 -0.90 9.34
C ASP A 34 8.54 -0.64 8.00
N ILE A 35 7.87 0.50 7.87
CA ILE A 35 7.23 0.94 6.64
C ILE A 35 8.20 1.83 5.87
N LEU A 36 8.66 1.37 4.70
CA LEU A 36 9.54 2.15 3.81
C LEU A 36 8.74 3.12 2.94
N GLN A 37 7.55 2.72 2.50
CA GLN A 37 6.68 3.55 1.69
C GLN A 37 5.22 3.33 2.07
N TRP A 38 4.52 4.42 2.25
CA TRP A 38 3.08 4.43 2.50
C TRP A 38 2.31 4.41 1.19
N PRO A 39 1.15 3.75 1.13
CA PRO A 39 0.19 3.94 0.06
C PRO A 39 -0.32 5.39 0.09
N VAL A 40 -0.84 5.88 -1.03
CA VAL A 40 -1.15 7.30 -1.21
C VAL A 40 -2.65 7.55 -1.15
N LEU A 41 -3.07 8.56 -0.38
CA LEU A 41 -4.41 9.14 -0.46
C LEU A 41 -4.49 10.06 -1.68
N GLN A 42 -5.58 9.97 -2.43
CA GLN A 42 -5.76 10.75 -3.64
C GLN A 42 -6.31 12.15 -3.32
N HIS A 43 -5.58 13.17 -3.78
CA HIS A 43 -5.96 14.56 -3.68
C HIS A 43 -6.18 15.18 -5.07
N ASP A 44 -6.99 16.22 -5.15
CA ASP A 44 -7.13 17.02 -6.36
C ASP A 44 -5.96 18.01 -6.54
N ALA A 45 -5.95 18.74 -7.64
CA ALA A 45 -4.94 19.75 -7.94
C ALA A 45 -4.84 20.89 -6.90
N ASN A 46 -5.85 21.03 -6.05
CA ASN A 46 -5.91 22.01 -4.97
C ASN A 46 -5.58 21.41 -3.60
N GLY A 47 -5.16 20.16 -3.54
CA GLY A 47 -4.80 19.46 -2.30
C GLY A 47 -6.00 18.95 -1.48
N ARG A 48 -7.22 18.93 -2.04
CA ARG A 48 -8.41 18.44 -1.34
C ARG A 48 -8.56 16.93 -1.54
N LEU A 49 -8.88 16.22 -0.48
CA LEU A 49 -9.05 14.77 -0.51
C LEU A 49 -10.16 14.35 -1.47
N GLN A 50 -9.84 13.55 -2.48
CA GLN A 50 -10.79 12.98 -3.43
C GLN A 50 -11.37 11.65 -2.99
N SER A 51 -10.57 10.85 -2.27
CA SER A 51 -10.96 9.52 -1.80
C SER A 51 -10.35 9.24 -0.43
N ALA A 52 -11.16 8.73 0.48
CA ALA A 52 -10.70 8.22 1.77
C ALA A 52 -10.20 6.76 1.67
N ALA A 53 -9.66 6.38 0.52
CA ALA A 53 -9.06 5.08 0.29
C ALA A 53 -7.63 5.24 -0.18
N TYR A 54 -6.74 4.48 0.42
CA TYR A 54 -5.36 4.38 -0.02
C TYR A 54 -5.26 3.69 -1.37
N SER A 55 -4.37 4.18 -2.23
CA SER A 55 -3.99 3.56 -3.49
C SER A 55 -2.57 3.00 -3.35
N GLY A 56 -2.39 1.74 -3.73
CA GLY A 56 -1.13 1.00 -3.61
C GLY A 56 -1.01 0.22 -2.31
N ASP A 57 0.14 -0.44 -2.15
CA ASP A 57 0.46 -1.28 -1.00
C ASP A 57 1.41 -0.57 -0.04
N PHE A 58 1.39 -0.97 1.23
CA PHE A 58 2.48 -0.66 2.14
C PHE A 58 3.74 -1.41 1.68
N VAL A 59 4.84 -0.68 1.46
CA VAL A 59 6.15 -1.28 1.20
C VAL A 59 6.88 -1.40 2.52
N LEU A 60 7.15 -2.62 2.95
CA LEU A 60 7.80 -2.91 4.22
C LEU A 60 9.30 -3.11 4.03
N ARG A 61 10.07 -2.98 5.12
CA ARG A 61 11.48 -3.40 5.16
C ARG A 61 11.61 -4.89 4.86
N ALA A 62 12.80 -5.28 4.40
CA ALA A 62 13.12 -6.70 4.24
C ALA A 62 12.86 -7.44 5.58
N ASP A 63 12.20 -8.58 5.50
CA ASP A 63 11.82 -9.44 6.64
C ASP A 63 10.77 -8.85 7.60
N ALA A 64 10.31 -7.62 7.40
CA ALA A 64 9.20 -7.05 8.17
C ALA A 64 7.85 -7.57 7.65
N LYS A 65 6.98 -7.95 8.59
CA LYS A 65 5.64 -8.47 8.30
C LYS A 65 4.64 -7.94 9.30
N TRP A 66 3.41 -7.82 8.85
CA TRP A 66 2.30 -7.48 9.74
C TRP A 66 2.13 -8.58 10.79
N LYS A 67 2.10 -8.16 12.05
CA LYS A 67 1.71 -9.01 13.18
C LYS A 67 0.23 -8.87 13.42
N PHE A 68 -0.36 -9.84 14.11
CA PHE A 68 -1.79 -9.79 14.40
C PHE A 68 -2.07 -9.92 15.90
N ILE A 69 -3.25 -9.44 16.27
CA ILE A 69 -3.82 -9.59 17.61
C ILE A 69 -5.25 -10.10 17.44
N ASP A 70 -5.55 -11.24 17.99
CA ASP A 70 -6.91 -11.75 18.05
C ASP A 70 -7.70 -11.03 19.14
N ILE A 71 -8.92 -10.57 18.82
CA ILE A 71 -9.71 -9.70 19.65
C ILE A 71 -11.14 -10.21 19.87
N ILE A 72 -11.77 -9.78 20.93
CA ILE A 72 -13.18 -10.00 21.20
C ILE A 72 -13.97 -8.94 20.43
N ALA A 73 -14.56 -9.30 19.32
CA ALA A 73 -15.25 -8.39 18.41
C ALA A 73 -16.32 -7.53 19.13
N ASP A 74 -17.13 -8.16 19.98
CA ASP A 74 -18.23 -7.49 20.70
C ASP A 74 -17.77 -6.46 21.76
N LYS A 75 -16.50 -6.49 22.13
CA LYS A 75 -15.89 -5.53 23.06
C LYS A 75 -14.94 -4.55 22.38
N SER A 76 -14.76 -4.69 21.07
CA SER A 76 -13.83 -3.90 20.29
C SER A 76 -14.57 -2.98 19.33
N GLN A 77 -14.01 -1.79 19.08
CA GLN A 77 -14.64 -0.81 18.22
C GLN A 77 -13.61 0.11 17.56
N LEU A 78 -13.97 0.62 16.40
CA LEU A 78 -13.27 1.69 15.71
C LEU A 78 -14.21 2.89 15.55
N THR A 79 -13.77 4.06 16.01
CA THR A 79 -14.51 5.32 15.86
C THR A 79 -13.63 6.39 15.24
N SER A 80 -14.24 7.36 14.58
CA SER A 80 -13.58 8.53 14.02
C SER A 80 -14.36 9.77 14.37
N GLU A 81 -13.72 10.79 14.91
CA GLU A 81 -14.32 12.05 15.30
C GLU A 81 -13.52 13.24 14.77
N ALA A 82 -14.16 14.32 14.42
CA ALA A 82 -13.48 15.55 14.01
C ALA A 82 -12.81 16.19 15.24
N GLN A 83 -11.59 16.70 15.03
CA GLN A 83 -10.85 17.45 16.05
C GLN A 83 -10.24 18.72 15.45
N GLY A 84 -9.92 19.68 16.32
CA GLY A 84 -9.37 20.98 15.92
C GLY A 84 -10.45 21.98 15.52
N GLU A 85 -10.02 23.16 15.09
CA GLU A 85 -10.91 24.28 14.74
C GLU A 85 -10.85 24.57 13.22
N TYR A 86 -11.96 25.04 12.68
CA TYR A 86 -12.01 25.49 11.29
C TYR A 86 -10.99 26.61 11.05
N PRO A 87 -10.19 26.60 9.94
CA PRO A 87 -10.26 25.64 8.83
C PRO A 87 -9.26 24.46 8.94
N SER A 88 -8.64 24.22 10.09
CA SER A 88 -7.57 23.23 10.30
C SER A 88 -8.07 21.95 10.97
N GLN A 89 -9.33 21.57 10.72
CA GLN A 89 -9.89 20.34 11.29
C GLN A 89 -9.23 19.09 10.68
N THR A 90 -8.91 18.14 11.55
CA THR A 90 -8.44 16.79 11.23
C THR A 90 -9.38 15.75 11.83
N GLN A 91 -9.10 14.48 11.62
CA GLN A 91 -9.86 13.37 12.21
C GLN A 91 -9.03 12.66 13.26
N LEU A 92 -9.64 12.38 14.41
CA LEU A 92 -9.08 11.51 15.42
C LEU A 92 -9.72 10.13 15.29
N ASN A 93 -8.93 9.17 14.86
CA ASN A 93 -9.32 7.77 14.71
C ASN A 93 -8.97 7.02 15.99
N LYS A 94 -9.95 6.41 16.65
CA LYS A 94 -9.78 5.68 17.90
C LYS A 94 -10.14 4.22 17.72
N LEU A 95 -9.18 3.34 18.00
CA LEU A 95 -9.39 1.89 18.05
C LEU A 95 -9.35 1.46 19.50
N VAL A 96 -10.37 0.71 19.92
CA VAL A 96 -10.36 -0.07 21.16
C VAL A 96 -10.36 -1.53 20.75
N ALA A 97 -9.27 -2.25 21.00
CA ALA A 97 -9.11 -3.66 20.71
C ALA A 97 -8.94 -4.42 22.01
N VAL A 98 -9.82 -5.39 22.28
CA VAL A 98 -9.81 -6.17 23.52
C VAL A 98 -9.37 -7.59 23.21
N HIS A 99 -8.15 -7.94 23.63
CA HIS A 99 -7.60 -9.29 23.53
C HIS A 99 -8.02 -10.10 24.77
N PRO A 100 -8.46 -11.35 24.61
CA PRO A 100 -8.79 -12.22 25.76
C PRO A 100 -7.49 -12.69 26.45
N GLY A 101 -7.42 -12.51 27.76
CA GLY A 101 -6.29 -12.98 28.57
C GLY A 101 -5.25 -11.91 28.89
N VAL A 102 -4.33 -12.30 29.78
CA VAL A 102 -3.21 -11.50 30.32
C VAL A 102 -2.02 -12.43 30.58
N ASP A 103 -1.63 -13.21 29.58
CA ASP A 103 -0.48 -14.11 29.64
C ASP A 103 0.85 -13.35 29.47
N ASP A 104 1.95 -14.08 29.48
CA ASP A 104 3.29 -13.53 29.34
C ASP A 104 3.49 -12.85 27.99
N GLU A 105 2.98 -13.45 26.91
CA GLU A 105 3.07 -12.92 25.56
C GLU A 105 2.28 -11.60 25.42
N ALA A 106 1.05 -11.55 25.97
CA ALA A 106 0.24 -10.36 25.97
C ALA A 106 0.90 -9.23 26.80
N SER A 107 1.57 -9.58 27.90
CA SER A 107 2.29 -8.61 28.74
C SER A 107 3.55 -8.06 28.05
N ALA A 108 4.29 -8.90 27.36
CA ALA A 108 5.44 -8.48 26.55
C ALA A 108 4.99 -7.59 25.37
N ALA A 109 3.91 -7.98 24.68
CA ALA A 109 3.32 -7.17 23.62
C ALA A 109 2.83 -5.82 24.13
N ALA A 110 2.23 -5.76 25.30
CA ALA A 110 1.78 -4.51 25.92
C ALA A 110 2.94 -3.54 26.18
N ALA A 111 4.07 -4.03 26.71
CA ALA A 111 5.25 -3.22 26.93
C ALA A 111 5.84 -2.64 25.64
N TYR A 112 5.85 -3.42 24.57
CA TYR A 112 6.28 -2.98 23.25
C TYR A 112 5.31 -1.96 22.64
N LEU A 113 4.01 -2.24 22.62
CA LEU A 113 2.99 -1.40 22.01
C LEU A 113 2.90 -0.01 22.66
N ASN A 114 3.08 0.07 23.98
CA ASN A 114 3.06 1.33 24.73
C ASN A 114 4.20 2.30 24.37
N ASN A 115 5.32 1.78 23.84
CA ASN A 115 6.53 2.55 23.64
C ASN A 115 6.93 2.65 22.16
N ASN A 116 6.05 2.24 21.24
CA ASN A 116 6.33 2.27 19.83
C ASN A 116 5.23 3.00 19.03
N ASP A 117 5.63 3.62 17.94
CA ASP A 117 4.70 4.22 16.98
C ASP A 117 4.24 3.12 16.00
N ASN A 118 2.99 2.69 16.15
CA ASN A 118 2.43 1.56 15.42
C ASN A 118 1.30 2.00 14.49
N VAL A 119 1.15 1.24 13.41
CA VAL A 119 0.03 1.35 12.48
C VAL A 119 -0.82 0.10 12.61
N PHE A 120 -2.13 0.28 12.64
CA PHE A 120 -3.09 -0.80 12.80
C PHE A 120 -3.99 -0.92 11.58
N LEU A 121 -4.28 -2.15 11.17
CA LEU A 121 -5.26 -2.48 10.15
C LEU A 121 -6.42 -3.22 10.80
N VAL A 122 -7.61 -2.68 10.62
CA VAL A 122 -8.84 -3.17 11.26
C VAL A 122 -9.85 -3.54 10.18
N GLU A 123 -10.26 -4.78 10.14
CA GLU A 123 -11.26 -5.25 9.19
C GLU A 123 -12.67 -5.08 9.76
N ASP A 124 -13.55 -4.40 9.02
CA ASP A 124 -14.97 -4.26 9.39
C ASP A 124 -15.77 -5.54 9.04
N MET A 125 -17.02 -5.63 9.54
CA MET A 125 -17.86 -6.82 9.28
C MET A 125 -18.25 -6.99 7.81
N ARG A 126 -18.00 -6.01 6.95
CA ARG A 126 -18.20 -6.11 5.49
C ARG A 126 -16.97 -6.60 4.75
N GLY A 127 -15.84 -6.81 5.46
CA GLY A 127 -14.58 -7.24 4.88
C GLY A 127 -13.67 -6.09 4.41
N ALA A 128 -14.08 -4.85 4.57
CA ALA A 128 -13.24 -3.71 4.24
C ALA A 128 -12.24 -3.43 5.37
N VAL A 129 -10.98 -3.23 5.02
CA VAL A 129 -9.92 -2.90 5.97
C VAL A 129 -9.79 -1.39 6.12
N ARG A 130 -9.64 -0.94 7.36
CA ARG A 130 -9.40 0.45 7.75
C ARG A 130 -8.03 0.60 8.37
N VAL A 131 -7.37 1.73 8.07
CA VAL A 131 -6.06 2.06 8.64
C VAL A 131 -6.23 2.98 9.82
N VAL A 132 -5.57 2.66 10.94
CA VAL A 132 -5.45 3.51 12.11
C VAL A 132 -3.98 3.80 12.31
N GLY A 133 -3.57 4.99 11.94
CA GLY A 133 -2.19 5.46 11.84
C GLY A 133 -2.01 6.30 10.59
N SER A 134 -1.03 7.18 10.59
CA SER A 134 -0.75 8.11 9.51
C SER A 134 0.77 8.23 9.29
N ASP A 135 1.18 8.56 8.08
CA ASP A 135 2.55 8.93 7.78
C ASP A 135 2.94 10.28 8.41
N LYS A 136 1.96 11.17 8.61
CA LYS A 136 2.14 12.56 9.04
C LYS A 136 2.21 12.73 10.56
N TRP A 137 1.38 11.99 11.30
CA TRP A 137 1.28 12.13 12.76
C TRP A 137 1.61 10.83 13.48
N PRO A 138 2.17 10.92 14.69
CA PRO A 138 2.41 9.74 15.52
C PRO A 138 1.09 9.12 15.99
N THR A 139 1.11 7.81 16.13
CA THR A 139 0.02 7.03 16.72
C THR A 139 0.31 6.81 18.19
N LYS A 140 -0.64 7.12 19.04
CA LYS A 140 -0.55 6.87 20.48
C LYS A 140 -1.24 5.56 20.82
N THR A 141 -0.49 4.62 21.37
CA THR A 141 -1.03 3.35 21.86
C THR A 141 -0.90 3.28 23.38
N THR A 142 -1.96 2.86 24.07
CA THR A 142 -1.95 2.59 25.50
C THR A 142 -2.63 1.27 25.77
N VAL A 143 -1.95 0.39 26.52
CA VAL A 143 -2.45 -0.94 26.84
C VAL A 143 -2.72 -1.05 28.33
N ALA A 144 -3.88 -1.56 28.68
CA ALA A 144 -4.29 -1.86 30.05
C ALA A 144 -4.63 -3.36 30.15
N GLN A 145 -4.22 -3.97 31.24
CA GLN A 145 -4.52 -5.38 31.56
C GLN A 145 -5.42 -5.47 32.78
N ASP A 146 -6.41 -6.35 32.71
CA ASP A 146 -7.34 -6.63 33.81
C ASP A 146 -7.45 -8.15 34.01
N LEU A 147 -7.14 -8.59 35.21
CA LEU A 147 -7.26 -10.00 35.62
C LEU A 147 -8.70 -10.41 35.97
N GLY A 148 -9.61 -9.44 35.98
CA GLY A 148 -10.99 -9.66 36.37
C GLY A 148 -11.16 -9.77 37.91
N GLN A 149 -12.39 -9.71 38.38
CA GLN A 149 -12.73 -9.80 39.79
C GLN A 149 -13.49 -11.09 40.07
N GLY A 150 -12.87 -11.99 40.82
CA GLY A 150 -13.49 -13.25 41.26
C GLY A 150 -13.80 -14.21 40.09
N ALA A 151 -14.62 -15.24 40.38
CA ALA A 151 -14.92 -16.30 39.40
C ALA A 151 -15.82 -15.87 38.24
N THR A 152 -16.49 -14.74 38.32
CA THR A 152 -17.37 -14.18 37.26
C THR A 152 -16.75 -13.06 36.46
N GLY A 153 -15.52 -12.64 36.83
CA GLY A 153 -14.77 -11.65 36.07
C GLY A 153 -14.23 -12.21 34.75
N SER A 154 -13.83 -11.33 33.86
CA SER A 154 -13.13 -11.71 32.63
C SER A 154 -11.76 -11.07 32.59
N THR A 155 -10.75 -11.87 32.25
CA THR A 155 -9.40 -11.38 32.02
C THR A 155 -9.31 -10.78 30.61
N SER A 156 -8.63 -9.65 30.46
CA SER A 156 -8.45 -9.04 29.16
C SER A 156 -7.25 -8.09 29.09
N THR A 157 -6.67 -7.96 27.93
CA THR A 157 -5.71 -6.94 27.55
C THR A 157 -6.39 -5.96 26.60
N THR A 158 -6.63 -4.74 27.06
CA THR A 158 -7.30 -3.70 26.26
C THR A 158 -6.27 -2.76 25.66
N ILE A 159 -6.28 -2.65 24.35
CA ILE A 159 -5.38 -1.82 23.56
C ILE A 159 -6.18 -0.62 23.05
N ASN A 160 -5.83 0.57 23.51
CA ASN A 160 -6.43 1.81 23.05
C ASN A 160 -5.44 2.51 22.13
N VAL A 161 -5.88 2.81 20.92
CA VAL A 161 -5.09 3.48 19.90
C VAL A 161 -5.76 4.77 19.50
N GLU A 162 -4.99 5.86 19.46
CA GLU A 162 -5.42 7.17 18.99
C GLU A 162 -4.48 7.61 17.87
N ALA A 163 -5.03 7.88 16.70
CA ALA A 163 -4.27 8.33 15.54
C ALA A 163 -4.97 9.50 14.86
N THR A 164 -4.22 10.58 14.63
CA THR A 164 -4.69 11.72 13.85
C THR A 164 -4.49 11.44 12.37
N ASP A 165 -5.49 11.80 11.54
CA ASP A 165 -5.41 11.67 10.09
C ASP A 165 -6.21 12.79 9.39
N GLU A 166 -6.10 12.89 8.07
CA GLU A 166 -6.86 13.85 7.24
C GLU A 166 -8.33 13.46 7.10
N CYS A 167 -8.65 12.19 7.25
CA CYS A 167 -10.01 11.65 7.08
C CYS A 167 -10.32 10.56 8.11
N PRO A 168 -11.60 10.20 8.24
CA PRO A 168 -11.99 9.04 9.05
C PRO A 168 -11.28 7.79 8.56
N ALA A 169 -10.72 7.01 9.47
CA ALA A 169 -9.91 5.82 9.24
C ALA A 169 -9.93 5.33 7.77
N PRO A 170 -8.89 5.64 6.97
CA PRO A 170 -8.90 5.40 5.52
C PRO A 170 -9.08 3.92 5.19
N PHE A 171 -9.72 3.64 4.07
CA PHE A 171 -9.81 2.29 3.55
C PHE A 171 -8.48 1.83 2.97
N TYR A 172 -8.16 0.56 3.14
CA TYR A 172 -7.00 -0.08 2.58
C TYR A 172 -7.41 -1.35 1.84
N ALA A 173 -7.05 -1.44 0.57
CA ALA A 173 -7.37 -2.56 -0.29
C ALA A 173 -6.13 -3.34 -0.75
N GLY A 174 -4.95 -2.93 -0.28
CA GLY A 174 -3.69 -3.59 -0.61
C GLY A 174 -3.48 -4.90 0.14
N THR A 175 -2.41 -5.60 -0.19
CA THR A 175 -2.04 -6.87 0.42
C THR A 175 -1.48 -6.67 1.83
N ILE A 176 -1.91 -7.52 2.77
CA ILE A 176 -1.37 -7.60 4.14
C ILE A 176 -0.48 -8.85 4.21
N ASP A 177 0.84 -8.65 4.17
CA ASP A 177 1.81 -9.74 4.25
C ASP A 177 2.11 -10.08 5.73
N THR A 178 1.70 -11.27 6.16
CA THR A 178 1.84 -11.76 7.54
C THR A 178 2.73 -13.02 7.58
N ASP A 179 3.14 -13.42 8.78
CA ASP A 179 3.87 -14.69 8.96
C ASP A 179 3.02 -15.92 8.59
N GLU A 180 1.69 -15.81 8.64
CA GLU A 180 0.76 -16.86 8.24
C GLU A 180 0.47 -16.86 6.73
N GLY A 181 0.98 -15.88 5.99
CA GLY A 181 0.78 -15.68 4.55
C GLY A 181 0.19 -14.33 4.21
N ALA A 182 0.07 -14.06 2.92
CA ALA A 182 -0.50 -12.82 2.42
C ALA A 182 -2.04 -12.87 2.43
N ILE A 183 -2.65 -11.81 2.94
CA ILE A 183 -4.10 -11.63 3.02
C ILE A 183 -4.49 -10.50 2.08
N ASN A 184 -5.51 -10.75 1.26
CA ASN A 184 -6.09 -9.74 0.40
C ASN A 184 -7.47 -9.35 0.95
N PRO A 185 -7.64 -8.12 1.46
CA PRO A 185 -8.93 -7.66 1.99
C PRO A 185 -10.06 -7.74 0.96
N GLU A 186 -11.25 -8.08 1.40
CA GLU A 186 -12.47 -7.94 0.58
C GLU A 186 -12.70 -6.45 0.27
N GLY A 187 -13.03 -6.13 -0.98
CA GLY A 187 -13.16 -4.73 -1.43
C GLY A 187 -11.89 -4.16 -2.04
N ASN A 188 -10.83 -4.98 -2.20
CA ASN A 188 -9.75 -4.64 -3.09
C ASN A 188 -10.35 -4.34 -4.48
N PRO A 189 -10.23 -3.12 -5.04
CA PRO A 189 -10.74 -2.82 -6.37
C PRO A 189 -10.12 -3.68 -7.47
N ASN A 190 -9.05 -4.40 -7.15
CA ASN A 190 -8.44 -5.42 -8.00
C ASN A 190 -9.08 -6.81 -7.88
N GLN A 191 -9.98 -7.03 -6.92
CA GLN A 191 -10.90 -8.16 -6.97
C GLN A 191 -12.05 -7.77 -7.90
N ASN A 192 -11.93 -8.18 -9.16
CA ASN A 192 -13.02 -8.13 -10.11
C ASN A 192 -14.19 -8.92 -9.52
N SER A 193 -15.20 -8.22 -9.00
CA SER A 193 -16.46 -8.80 -8.55
C SER A 193 -17.15 -9.41 -9.77
N GLY A 194 -16.78 -10.62 -10.09
CA GLY A 194 -17.56 -11.46 -10.97
C GLY A 194 -18.90 -11.71 -10.30
N GLY A 195 -19.87 -10.82 -10.53
CA GLY A 195 -21.25 -10.99 -10.12
C GLY A 195 -21.81 -12.27 -10.71
N ASN A 196 -21.89 -13.29 -9.89
CA ASN A 196 -22.63 -14.48 -10.26
C ASN A 196 -24.13 -14.24 -10.05
N THR A 197 -24.81 -13.85 -11.13
CA THR A 197 -26.27 -13.97 -11.21
C THR A 197 -26.61 -15.14 -12.12
N GLY A 198 -27.20 -16.18 -11.56
CA GLY A 198 -27.98 -17.14 -12.36
C GLY A 198 -27.67 -18.59 -12.08
N GLY A 199 -28.59 -19.25 -11.41
CA GLY A 199 -28.58 -20.67 -11.14
C GLY A 199 -28.63 -21.54 -12.40
N GLY A 200 -28.11 -22.74 -12.29
CA GLY A 200 -28.18 -23.80 -13.30
C GLY A 200 -27.38 -25.00 -12.86
N ASN A 201 -28.10 -25.97 -12.33
CA ASN A 201 -27.62 -27.32 -11.99
C ASN A 201 -27.02 -28.03 -13.20
N SER A 202 -25.79 -28.55 -13.12
CA SER A 202 -25.39 -29.75 -13.85
C SER A 202 -24.13 -30.39 -13.26
N SER A 203 -24.27 -31.63 -12.90
CA SER A 203 -23.25 -32.58 -12.47
C SER A 203 -22.22 -32.85 -13.57
N GLY A 204 -20.94 -32.93 -13.19
CA GLY A 204 -19.88 -33.42 -14.07
C GLY A 204 -18.50 -33.03 -13.54
N GLY A 205 -17.80 -33.99 -12.91
CA GLY A 205 -16.44 -33.73 -12.40
C GLY A 205 -15.45 -33.40 -13.47
N SER A 206 -14.64 -32.42 -13.19
CA SER A 206 -13.28 -32.24 -13.78
C SER A 206 -12.55 -31.19 -12.97
N SER A 207 -11.30 -31.43 -12.67
CA SER A 207 -10.37 -30.57 -11.97
C SER A 207 -10.52 -29.09 -12.35
N SER A 208 -11.09 -28.28 -11.47
CA SER A 208 -11.20 -26.84 -11.68
C SER A 208 -9.84 -26.18 -11.48
N GLY A 209 -9.12 -25.98 -12.56
CA GLY A 209 -8.01 -25.02 -12.59
C GLY A 209 -8.57 -23.62 -12.30
N SER A 210 -8.14 -23.00 -11.22
CA SER A 210 -8.53 -21.62 -10.90
C SER A 210 -8.05 -20.70 -12.02
N THR A 211 -8.91 -19.79 -12.48
CA THR A 211 -8.57 -18.84 -13.55
C THR A 211 -7.49 -17.86 -13.06
N PRO A 212 -6.38 -17.68 -13.79
CA PRO A 212 -5.35 -16.71 -13.43
C PRO A 212 -5.90 -15.29 -13.38
N SER A 213 -5.53 -14.52 -12.36
CA SER A 213 -5.81 -13.08 -12.28
C SER A 213 -4.52 -12.31 -12.00
N TYR A 214 -4.46 -11.05 -12.47
CA TYR A 214 -3.31 -10.18 -12.38
C TYR A 214 -3.77 -8.81 -11.88
N ASN A 215 -3.08 -8.27 -10.88
CA ASN A 215 -3.41 -6.95 -10.37
C ASN A 215 -3.04 -5.86 -11.39
N ASN A 216 -3.87 -4.81 -11.47
CA ASN A 216 -3.62 -3.67 -12.34
C ASN A 216 -2.56 -2.69 -11.80
N ILE A 217 -1.86 -3.04 -10.73
CA ILE A 217 -0.74 -2.29 -10.17
C ILE A 217 0.49 -3.16 -10.22
N VAL A 218 1.57 -2.62 -10.77
CA VAL A 218 2.88 -3.26 -10.82
C VAL A 218 3.92 -2.36 -10.15
N LEU A 219 4.93 -2.96 -9.53
CA LEU A 219 6.06 -2.21 -8.99
C LEU A 219 7.23 -2.33 -9.96
N ILE A 220 7.75 -1.20 -10.42
CA ILE A 220 8.95 -1.11 -11.24
C ILE A 220 10.00 -0.36 -10.45
N ASN A 221 11.12 -1.00 -10.14
CA ASN A 221 12.13 -0.48 -9.21
C ASN A 221 11.53 -0.04 -7.85
N GLY A 222 10.50 -0.75 -7.37
CA GLY A 222 9.81 -0.41 -6.12
C GLY A 222 8.77 0.72 -6.20
N VAL A 223 8.61 1.37 -7.35
CA VAL A 223 7.60 2.41 -7.58
C VAL A 223 6.35 1.80 -8.21
N SER A 224 5.18 2.16 -7.69
CA SER A 224 3.88 1.66 -8.15
C SER A 224 3.42 2.34 -9.43
N TYR A 225 2.99 1.55 -10.41
CA TYR A 225 2.39 2.01 -11.65
C TYR A 225 1.06 1.31 -11.89
N SER A 226 0.03 2.10 -12.26
CA SER A 226 -1.23 1.53 -12.74
C SER A 226 -1.07 1.05 -14.18
N VAL A 227 -1.42 -0.20 -14.42
CA VAL A 227 -1.29 -0.81 -15.76
C VAL A 227 -2.39 -0.29 -16.69
N SER A 228 -1.98 0.40 -17.75
CA SER A 228 -2.87 0.99 -18.77
C SER A 228 -2.40 0.70 -20.20
N GLY A 229 -1.74 -0.44 -20.42
CA GLY A 229 -1.22 -0.84 -21.73
C GLY A 229 0.12 -0.18 -22.11
N ASN A 230 0.28 1.12 -21.95
CA ASN A 230 1.55 1.83 -22.11
C ASN A 230 1.77 2.78 -20.94
N LEU A 231 2.83 2.56 -20.17
CA LEU A 231 3.16 3.35 -18.97
C LEU A 231 4.02 4.60 -19.29
N GLY A 232 4.31 4.84 -20.58
CA GLY A 232 5.16 5.96 -20.99
C GLY A 232 6.65 5.69 -20.77
N THR A 233 7.40 6.73 -20.34
CA THR A 233 8.84 6.63 -20.13
C THR A 233 9.15 6.55 -18.63
N ILE A 234 9.91 5.53 -18.23
CA ILE A 234 10.38 5.34 -16.84
C ILE A 234 11.89 5.56 -16.81
N THR A 235 12.34 6.41 -15.93
CA THR A 235 13.74 6.87 -15.84
C THR A 235 14.65 5.86 -15.12
N GLY A 236 15.89 5.74 -15.63
CA GLY A 236 16.99 4.99 -15.02
C GLY A 236 17.03 3.53 -15.44
N PRO A 237 18.03 2.79 -15.01
CA PRO A 237 18.07 1.37 -15.28
C PRO A 237 16.91 0.67 -14.57
N ILE A 238 16.24 -0.22 -15.29
CA ILE A 238 15.18 -1.05 -14.71
C ILE A 238 15.83 -2.31 -14.15
N THR A 239 15.75 -2.47 -12.85
CA THR A 239 16.38 -3.59 -12.13
C THR A 239 15.38 -4.60 -11.59
N SER A 240 14.12 -4.20 -11.40
CA SER A 240 13.08 -5.11 -10.94
C SER A 240 11.69 -4.73 -11.44
N ILE A 241 10.87 -5.76 -11.71
CA ILE A 241 9.45 -5.64 -12.00
C ILE A 241 8.74 -6.68 -11.14
N LYS A 242 7.92 -6.23 -10.18
CA LYS A 242 7.12 -7.11 -9.32
C LYS A 242 5.65 -7.01 -9.69
N ILE A 243 5.06 -8.15 -9.91
CA ILE A 243 3.67 -8.34 -10.30
C ILE A 243 2.99 -9.20 -9.24
N THR A 244 1.77 -8.83 -8.87
CA THR A 244 0.95 -9.60 -7.93
C THR A 244 -0.36 -10.01 -8.58
N GLY A 245 -0.96 -11.08 -8.07
CA GLY A 245 -2.19 -11.62 -8.61
C GLY A 245 -2.62 -12.88 -7.86
N SER A 246 -3.46 -13.70 -8.46
CA SER A 246 -3.80 -15.03 -7.95
C SER A 246 -3.75 -16.07 -9.07
N HIS A 247 -3.23 -17.26 -8.77
CA HIS A 247 -3.07 -18.35 -9.72
C HIS A 247 -2.41 -17.91 -11.04
N MET A 248 -1.48 -16.94 -10.97
CA MET A 248 -0.79 -16.42 -12.15
C MET A 248 -0.01 -17.52 -12.86
N ASN A 249 -0.08 -17.50 -14.17
CA ASN A 249 0.78 -18.28 -15.03
C ASN A 249 2.12 -17.56 -15.22
N ASN A 250 3.03 -18.18 -15.97
CA ASN A 250 4.30 -17.57 -16.31
C ASN A 250 4.12 -16.17 -16.88
N ILE A 251 5.04 -15.29 -16.51
CA ILE A 251 5.13 -13.93 -16.99
C ILE A 251 6.41 -13.84 -17.83
N SER A 252 6.32 -13.21 -19.00
CA SER A 252 7.48 -12.94 -19.81
C SER A 252 7.76 -11.45 -19.81
N VAL A 253 9.03 -11.10 -19.61
CA VAL A 253 9.56 -9.75 -19.74
C VAL A 253 10.44 -9.71 -20.98
N VAL A 254 9.99 -8.98 -22.01
CA VAL A 254 10.69 -8.84 -23.27
C VAL A 254 11.34 -7.47 -23.33
N TYR A 255 12.62 -7.43 -23.63
CA TYR A 255 13.40 -6.20 -23.70
C TYR A 255 14.51 -6.30 -24.74
N ASP A 256 15.08 -5.16 -25.10
CA ASP A 256 16.10 -4.99 -26.13
C ASP A 256 15.59 -5.18 -27.57
N SER A 257 16.29 -4.54 -28.51
CA SER A 257 16.06 -4.63 -29.96
C SER A 257 16.19 -6.07 -30.52
N ASN A 258 16.82 -6.96 -29.76
CA ASN A 258 16.96 -8.37 -30.08
C ASN A 258 15.85 -9.26 -29.50
N ASN A 259 14.81 -8.69 -28.90
CA ASN A 259 13.70 -9.40 -28.26
C ASN A 259 14.17 -10.46 -27.25
N ILE A 260 15.05 -10.06 -26.33
CA ILE A 260 15.43 -10.92 -25.22
C ILE A 260 14.19 -11.12 -24.34
N GLU A 261 13.83 -12.37 -24.10
CA GLU A 261 12.66 -12.77 -23.34
C GLU A 261 13.07 -13.55 -22.09
N ASP A 262 12.77 -12.99 -20.92
CA ASP A 262 12.94 -13.65 -19.62
C ASP A 262 11.60 -14.18 -19.11
N HIS A 263 11.54 -15.46 -18.80
CA HIS A 263 10.36 -16.09 -18.22
C HIS A 263 10.44 -16.08 -16.69
N VAL A 264 9.39 -15.59 -16.06
CA VAL A 264 9.28 -15.53 -14.59
C VAL A 264 8.17 -16.45 -14.11
N ASN A 265 8.54 -17.46 -13.36
CA ASN A 265 7.57 -18.34 -12.70
C ASN A 265 7.07 -17.67 -11.43
N PRO A 266 5.75 -17.48 -11.28
CA PRO A 266 5.19 -16.93 -10.04
C PRO A 266 5.47 -17.84 -8.84
N THR A 267 5.80 -17.21 -7.72
CA THR A 267 5.99 -17.84 -6.40
C THR A 267 4.73 -17.73 -5.55
N ASN A 268 4.74 -18.28 -4.32
CA ASN A 268 3.63 -18.21 -3.37
C ASN A 268 2.29 -18.67 -3.98
N ASN A 269 2.25 -19.87 -4.55
CA ASN A 269 1.07 -20.42 -5.22
C ASN A 269 0.51 -19.52 -6.35
N GLY A 270 1.39 -18.87 -7.09
CA GLY A 270 0.98 -18.03 -8.21
C GLY A 270 0.49 -16.64 -7.81
N THR A 271 0.89 -16.12 -6.65
CA THR A 271 0.46 -14.78 -6.20
C THR A 271 1.49 -13.67 -6.45
N VAL A 272 2.77 -14.01 -6.61
CA VAL A 272 3.84 -13.03 -6.83
C VAL A 272 4.76 -13.49 -7.95
N ALA A 273 5.03 -12.62 -8.91
CA ALA A 273 6.10 -12.79 -9.89
C ALA A 273 7.07 -11.60 -9.79
N THR A 274 8.35 -11.87 -9.67
CA THR A 274 9.38 -10.83 -9.62
C THR A 274 10.44 -11.11 -10.67
N TRP A 275 10.54 -10.22 -11.64
CA TRP A 275 11.65 -10.19 -12.57
C TRP A 275 12.77 -9.31 -12.00
N THR A 276 14.01 -9.74 -12.18
CA THR A 276 15.21 -8.97 -11.82
C THR A 276 16.17 -8.97 -13.00
N GLY A 277 16.70 -7.82 -13.31
CA GLY A 277 17.61 -7.63 -14.44
C GLY A 277 18.35 -6.32 -14.37
N ASN A 278 18.87 -5.84 -15.47
CA ASN A 278 19.47 -4.51 -15.60
C ASN A 278 19.29 -4.01 -17.04
N VAL A 279 18.17 -3.38 -17.31
CA VAL A 279 17.87 -2.80 -18.64
C VAL A 279 18.09 -1.30 -18.58
N THR A 280 19.04 -0.83 -19.41
CA THR A 280 19.41 0.59 -19.52
C THR A 280 18.75 1.25 -20.71
N ALA A 281 18.70 2.57 -20.72
CA ALA A 281 18.21 3.36 -21.84
C ALA A 281 19.19 3.33 -23.05
N PRO A 282 18.67 3.49 -24.30
CA PRO A 282 17.26 3.50 -24.65
C PRO A 282 16.76 2.09 -24.96
N ASN A 283 15.76 1.62 -24.25
CA ASN A 283 15.13 0.32 -24.49
C ASN A 283 13.62 0.39 -24.25
N GLU A 284 12.86 -0.45 -24.92
CA GLU A 284 11.45 -0.71 -24.63
C GLU A 284 11.37 -2.03 -23.86
N ILE A 285 10.62 -2.04 -22.76
CA ILE A 285 10.28 -3.25 -22.03
C ILE A 285 8.80 -3.52 -22.26
N SER A 286 8.45 -4.73 -22.66
CA SER A 286 7.08 -5.22 -22.69
C SER A 286 6.89 -6.43 -21.78
N VAL A 287 5.82 -6.43 -21.04
CA VAL A 287 5.46 -7.49 -20.09
C VAL A 287 4.24 -8.23 -20.65
N HIS A 288 4.36 -9.53 -20.70
CA HIS A 288 3.35 -10.43 -21.25
C HIS A 288 2.86 -11.37 -20.15
N ARG A 289 1.58 -11.74 -20.18
CA ARG A 289 0.95 -12.62 -19.20
C ARG A 289 0.32 -13.83 -19.88
N GLY A 290 0.41 -14.97 -19.20
CA GLY A 290 -0.11 -16.22 -19.70
C GLY A 290 0.79 -16.88 -20.74
N THR A 291 0.69 -18.18 -20.82
CA THR A 291 1.30 -19.01 -21.87
C THR A 291 0.24 -19.88 -22.49
N ASP A 292 0.35 -20.14 -23.78
CA ASP A 292 -0.49 -21.12 -24.45
C ASP A 292 -0.07 -22.57 -24.11
N ALA A 293 -0.78 -23.53 -24.65
CA ALA A 293 -0.47 -24.96 -24.45
C ALA A 293 0.91 -25.38 -24.97
N ASN A 294 1.54 -24.54 -25.81
CA ASN A 294 2.88 -24.76 -26.40
C ASN A 294 3.96 -23.97 -25.65
N GLY A 295 3.59 -23.22 -24.61
CA GLY A 295 4.52 -22.36 -23.85
C GLY A 295 4.78 -20.99 -24.47
N SER A 296 4.05 -20.60 -25.53
CA SER A 296 4.18 -19.28 -26.13
C SER A 296 3.35 -18.25 -25.38
N THR A 297 3.91 -17.05 -25.19
CA THR A 297 3.24 -15.94 -24.51
C THR A 297 2.03 -15.46 -25.29
N ILE A 298 0.88 -15.37 -24.64
CA ILE A 298 -0.40 -15.12 -25.32
C ILE A 298 -0.72 -13.63 -25.44
N GLU A 299 -0.47 -12.84 -24.40
CA GLU A 299 -0.99 -11.49 -24.33
C GLU A 299 0.01 -10.48 -23.77
N ARG A 300 0.31 -9.44 -24.59
CA ARG A 300 1.04 -8.28 -24.08
C ARG A 300 0.13 -7.51 -23.12
N TRP A 301 0.57 -7.40 -21.87
CA TRP A 301 -0.21 -6.75 -20.84
C TRP A 301 0.08 -5.25 -20.77
N PHE A 302 1.36 -4.90 -20.70
CA PHE A 302 1.79 -3.49 -20.74
C PHE A 302 3.20 -3.36 -21.30
N LYS A 303 3.57 -2.12 -21.63
CA LYS A 303 4.90 -1.75 -22.07
C LYS A 303 5.30 -0.37 -21.56
N PHE A 304 6.57 -0.09 -21.58
CA PHE A 304 7.13 1.23 -21.28
C PHE A 304 8.52 1.39 -21.90
N THR A 305 8.96 2.65 -22.06
CA THR A 305 10.29 2.97 -22.55
C THR A 305 11.21 3.30 -21.39
N VAL A 306 12.43 2.77 -21.40
CA VAL A 306 13.46 3.13 -20.42
C VAL A 306 14.15 4.41 -20.87
N GLY A 307 13.99 5.49 -20.11
CA GLY A 307 14.58 6.80 -20.38
C GLY A 307 15.94 6.97 -19.72
N SER A 308 16.83 7.75 -20.35
CA SER A 308 18.08 8.17 -19.75
C SER A 308 17.80 9.12 -18.57
N GLY A 309 18.07 8.71 -17.35
CA GLY A 309 18.01 9.58 -16.19
C GLY A 309 19.21 10.49 -16.17
N ILE A 310 19.00 11.82 -16.16
CA ILE A 310 19.99 12.72 -15.63
C ILE A 310 19.89 12.57 -14.11
N VAL A 311 20.84 11.89 -13.48
CA VAL A 311 21.04 11.98 -12.04
C VAL A 311 21.45 13.42 -11.79
N PRO A 312 20.71 14.25 -11.02
CA PRO A 312 21.22 15.53 -10.57
C PRO A 312 22.47 15.22 -9.74
N GLY A 313 23.64 15.55 -10.28
CA GLY A 313 24.88 15.52 -9.51
C GLY A 313 24.71 16.47 -8.31
N PRO A 314 25.37 16.20 -7.17
CA PRO A 314 25.37 17.11 -6.05
C PRO A 314 25.85 18.48 -6.56
N SER A 315 25.08 19.54 -6.28
CA SER A 315 25.45 20.91 -6.55
C SER A 315 26.82 21.18 -5.97
N GLY A 316 27.83 21.13 -6.83
CA GLY A 316 29.18 21.55 -6.49
C GLY A 316 29.21 23.07 -6.51
N ASN A 317 29.73 23.61 -5.45
CA ASN A 317 30.00 24.99 -5.15
C ASN A 317 30.45 25.84 -6.35
N ASP A 318 29.87 27.00 -6.42
CA ASP A 318 30.37 28.16 -7.17
C ASP A 318 31.85 28.36 -6.93
N GLN A 319 32.66 28.16 -7.97
CA GLN A 319 34.00 28.65 -8.06
C GLN A 319 33.95 29.92 -8.92
N PRO A 320 34.41 31.06 -8.42
CA PRO A 320 34.45 32.28 -9.23
C PRO A 320 35.43 32.10 -10.36
N SER A 321 34.99 32.39 -11.56
CA SER A 321 35.78 32.48 -12.78
C SER A 321 36.83 33.56 -12.64
N SER A 322 38.11 33.19 -12.71
CA SER A 322 39.21 34.11 -13.01
C SER A 322 39.08 34.57 -14.46
N GLY A 323 38.65 35.77 -14.65
CA GLY A 323 38.80 36.47 -15.92
C GLY A 323 40.19 37.08 -15.97
N ASP A 324 41.01 36.58 -16.86
CA ASP A 324 42.17 37.31 -17.38
C ASP A 324 41.66 38.46 -18.24
N ASP A 325 42.03 39.68 -17.89
CA ASP A 325 42.14 40.78 -18.83
C ASP A 325 43.38 41.58 -18.50
N ASP A 326 44.38 41.33 -19.38
CA ASP A 326 45.51 42.13 -19.67
C ASP A 326 45.05 43.53 -20.12
N ASN A 327 45.46 44.59 -19.46
CA ASN A 327 45.96 45.75 -20.16
C ASN A 327 46.66 46.73 -19.25
N GLY A 328 47.85 47.08 -19.70
CA GLY A 328 48.81 47.91 -19.05
C GLY A 328 48.43 49.39 -18.84
N GLY A 329 49.20 50.06 -18.02
CA GLY A 329 49.14 51.50 -17.86
C GLY A 329 49.90 51.97 -16.64
N SER A 330 51.20 52.20 -16.85
CA SER A 330 52.14 53.04 -16.11
C SER A 330 51.55 54.39 -15.60
N TYR A 331 51.99 54.83 -14.42
CA TYR A 331 52.56 56.10 -14.06
C TYR A 331 52.36 56.37 -12.55
N LEU A 332 53.50 56.36 -11.88
CA LEU A 332 54.17 57.45 -11.18
C LEU A 332 53.36 58.28 -10.16
N ASP A 333 53.90 58.22 -8.97
CA ASP A 333 54.50 59.29 -8.15
C ASP A 333 53.68 59.99 -7.05
N LYS A 334 54.34 60.00 -5.90
CA LYS A 334 54.40 61.03 -4.84
C LYS A 334 53.26 61.12 -3.80
N ASP A 335 53.64 61.01 -2.66
CA ASP A 335 54.13 61.57 -1.43
C ASP A 335 53.70 60.64 -0.20
#